data_749bc3120e6ee812ebde60e95e88b1ef
#
_entry.id   749bc3120e6ee812ebde60e95e88b1ef
#
_cell.length_a   1.000
_cell.length_b   1.000
_cell.length_c   1.000
_cell.angle_alpha   90.00
_cell.angle_beta   90.00
_cell.angle_gamma   90.00
#
_symmetry.space_group_name_H-M   'P 1'
#
loop_
_entity.id
_entity.type
_entity.pdbx_description
1 polymer ?
#
loop_
_entity_poly.entity_id
_entity_poly.type
_entity_poly.pdbx_seq_one_letter_code
_entity_poly.pdbx_strand_id
1 'polypeptide(L)'
;VALVFDVQQASGKPDDNRRPGTACPFCDTEGLANIIRRDGDCIWLENKFKTLRATRQTVLIESANHDADLVTYAPDELHHVMRFALGCWQQMIDSQQYRSVLMYKNKGPLSGGSLVHPHMQIVGLEQEDGYAALTSANFEGIDVWQQGRISVNISTEPIMGFFEVNVSAPQGIAASDDARDQAEADLFADAIQVALRYILNGHHGGRAESYNLFFYHMDGRTIAKALPRWVVSPYFVGYRLAQVNAETTLDIDAERLRAQLETLA
;
A
#
# COMPACT_ATOMS: atom_id res chain seq x y z
N VAL A 1 -15.28 17.27 -5.11
CA VAL A 1 -15.93 16.96 -3.84
C VAL A 1 -14.83 16.56 -2.86
N ALA A 2 -15.04 16.69 -1.55
CA ALA A 2 -14.02 16.43 -0.53
C ALA A 2 -14.57 15.44 0.52
N LEU A 3 -13.72 14.55 0.97
CA LEU A 3 -14.04 13.67 2.11
C LEU A 3 -14.20 14.51 3.38
N VAL A 4 -15.29 14.30 4.10
CA VAL A 4 -15.57 15.01 5.36
C VAL A 4 -14.92 14.28 6.51
N PHE A 5 -13.93 14.92 7.13
CA PHE A 5 -13.19 14.37 8.26
C PHE A 5 -13.83 14.71 9.60
N ASP A 6 -14.01 13.70 10.46
CA ASP A 6 -14.57 13.84 11.80
C ASP A 6 -13.47 13.88 12.86
N VAL A 7 -13.14 15.08 13.33
CA VAL A 7 -12.07 15.33 14.30
C VAL A 7 -12.36 14.67 15.66
N GLN A 8 -13.61 14.59 16.06
CA GLN A 8 -13.98 14.01 17.38
C GLN A 8 -13.68 12.51 17.40
N GLN A 9 -14.00 11.81 16.32
CA GLN A 9 -13.68 10.40 16.17
C GLN A 9 -12.17 10.16 16.13
N ALA A 10 -11.40 11.06 15.53
CA ALA A 10 -9.96 10.96 15.40
C ALA A 10 -9.23 11.15 16.75
N SER A 11 -9.76 11.95 17.66
CA SER A 11 -9.10 12.26 18.94
C SER A 11 -8.92 11.05 19.88
N GLY A 12 -9.74 10.00 19.71
CA GLY A 12 -9.68 8.76 20.48
C GLY A 12 -8.77 7.68 19.88
N LYS A 13 -8.13 7.94 18.74
CA LYS A 13 -7.29 6.96 18.04
C LYS A 13 -6.01 6.64 18.83
N PRO A 14 -5.65 5.35 19.02
CA PRO A 14 -4.34 4.98 19.53
C PRO A 14 -3.23 5.48 18.60
N ASP A 15 -2.11 5.90 19.16
CA ASP A 15 -0.98 6.46 18.40
C ASP A 15 0.35 6.03 19.04
N ASP A 16 0.77 4.80 18.81
CA ASP A 16 2.05 4.27 19.31
C ASP A 16 3.23 4.69 18.43
N ASN A 17 3.00 5.05 17.16
CA ASN A 17 4.02 5.64 16.29
C ASN A 17 4.60 6.95 16.84
N ARG A 18 3.80 7.73 17.55
CA ARG A 18 4.23 9.04 18.12
C ARG A 18 4.28 9.03 19.63
N ARG A 19 3.72 8.02 20.29
CA ARG A 19 3.66 7.86 21.75
C ARG A 19 4.11 6.45 22.13
N PRO A 20 5.41 6.16 22.11
CA PRO A 20 5.95 4.87 22.50
C PRO A 20 5.47 4.44 23.87
N GLY A 21 5.14 3.15 24.05
CA GLY A 21 4.63 2.59 25.29
C GLY A 21 3.09 2.62 25.43
N THR A 22 2.35 3.10 24.42
CA THR A 22 0.91 2.90 24.35
C THR A 22 0.61 1.44 24.01
N ALA A 23 -0.30 0.80 24.74
CA ALA A 23 -0.71 -0.57 24.46
C ALA A 23 -1.29 -0.67 23.03
N CYS A 24 -0.75 -1.58 22.23
CA CYS A 24 -1.20 -1.80 20.88
C CYS A 24 -2.52 -2.59 20.88
N PRO A 25 -3.61 -2.05 20.33
CA PRO A 25 -4.89 -2.74 20.31
C PRO A 25 -4.90 -3.98 19.39
N PHE A 26 -3.95 -4.12 18.46
CA PHE A 26 -3.86 -5.25 17.54
C PHE A 26 -3.08 -6.44 18.12
N CYS A 27 -2.34 -6.23 19.22
CA CYS A 27 -1.70 -7.32 19.95
C CYS A 27 -2.70 -8.11 20.81
N ASP A 28 -3.82 -7.51 21.20
CA ASP A 28 -4.91 -8.19 21.93
C ASP A 28 -5.94 -8.74 20.93
N THR A 29 -5.62 -9.88 20.33
CA THR A 29 -6.48 -10.49 19.30
C THR A 29 -7.78 -11.07 19.85
N GLU A 30 -7.87 -11.33 21.16
CA GLU A 30 -9.10 -11.80 21.82
C GLU A 30 -10.09 -10.66 22.07
N GLY A 31 -9.57 -9.43 22.28
CA GLY A 31 -10.37 -8.22 22.45
C GLY A 31 -10.86 -7.59 21.14
N LEU A 32 -10.49 -8.13 19.96
CA LEU A 32 -10.94 -7.61 18.69
C LEU A 32 -12.42 -7.92 18.46
N ALA A 33 -13.15 -6.90 17.98
CA ALA A 33 -14.58 -7.00 17.66
C ALA A 33 -14.84 -6.73 16.18
N ASN A 34 -16.02 -7.16 15.70
CA ASN A 34 -16.48 -6.92 14.33
C ASN A 34 -15.50 -7.44 13.26
N ILE A 35 -14.96 -8.64 13.51
CA ILE A 35 -14.12 -9.36 12.56
C ILE A 35 -14.99 -9.78 11.38
N ILE A 36 -14.54 -9.44 10.14
CA ILE A 36 -15.22 -9.77 8.91
C ILE A 36 -14.67 -11.08 8.34
N ARG A 37 -13.35 -11.26 8.40
CA ARG A 37 -12.65 -12.45 7.90
C ARG A 37 -11.36 -12.67 8.68
N ARG A 38 -11.00 -13.94 8.88
CA ARG A 38 -9.72 -14.34 9.48
C ARG A 38 -9.14 -15.50 8.70
N ASP A 39 -7.81 -15.50 8.54
CA ASP A 39 -7.06 -16.62 7.99
C ASP A 39 -5.67 -16.62 8.64
N GLY A 40 -5.42 -17.60 9.53
CA GLY A 40 -4.25 -17.58 10.40
C GLY A 40 -4.18 -16.33 11.27
N ASP A 41 -3.06 -15.63 11.16
CA ASP A 41 -2.80 -14.36 11.87
C ASP A 41 -3.37 -13.15 11.13
N CYS A 42 -3.75 -13.29 9.86
CA CYS A 42 -4.39 -12.23 9.11
C CYS A 42 -5.84 -12.03 9.56
N ILE A 43 -6.19 -10.80 9.94
CA ILE A 43 -7.53 -10.46 10.45
C ILE A 43 -8.05 -9.21 9.76
N TRP A 44 -9.16 -9.32 9.04
CA TRP A 44 -9.88 -8.19 8.46
C TRP A 44 -11.09 -7.85 9.33
N LEU A 45 -11.20 -6.59 9.79
CA LEU A 45 -12.22 -6.14 10.73
C LEU A 45 -12.68 -4.71 10.46
N GLU A 46 -13.84 -4.34 10.99
CA GLU A 46 -14.32 -2.95 10.96
C GLU A 46 -13.38 -2.04 11.77
N ASN A 47 -13.03 -0.88 11.20
CA ASN A 47 -12.27 0.12 11.94
C ASN A 47 -13.16 0.74 13.04
N LYS A 48 -12.73 0.61 14.29
CA LYS A 48 -13.43 1.19 15.43
C LYS A 48 -13.50 2.74 15.35
N PHE A 49 -12.50 3.36 14.74
CA PHE A 49 -12.38 4.81 14.62
C PHE A 49 -12.68 5.24 13.18
N LYS A 50 -13.97 5.40 12.87
CA LYS A 50 -14.44 5.83 11.56
C LYS A 50 -14.31 7.36 11.44
N THR A 51 -13.19 7.82 10.89
CA THR A 51 -12.83 9.24 10.84
C THR A 51 -13.37 9.98 9.61
N LEU A 52 -13.94 9.29 8.63
CA LEU A 52 -14.50 9.86 7.41
C LEU A 52 -15.99 9.55 7.31
N ARG A 53 -16.80 10.53 6.92
CA ARG A 53 -18.23 10.37 6.67
C ARG A 53 -18.48 9.74 5.30
N ALA A 54 -19.64 9.10 5.13
CA ALA A 54 -20.04 8.40 3.92
C ALA A 54 -18.96 7.39 3.42
N THR A 55 -18.41 6.63 4.37
CA THR A 55 -17.40 5.62 4.09
C THR A 55 -17.57 4.39 4.99
N ARG A 56 -17.20 3.22 4.47
CA ARG A 56 -16.90 2.04 5.28
C ARG A 56 -15.38 1.94 5.45
N GLN A 57 -14.91 2.06 6.67
CA GLN A 57 -13.47 1.97 6.97
C GLN A 57 -13.20 0.65 7.69
N THR A 58 -12.31 -0.15 7.11
CA THR A 58 -11.86 -1.42 7.68
C THR A 58 -10.35 -1.45 7.83
N VAL A 59 -9.86 -2.31 8.68
CA VAL A 59 -8.44 -2.56 8.92
C VAL A 59 -8.15 -4.04 8.67
N LEU A 60 -7.02 -4.33 8.07
CA LEU A 60 -6.50 -5.66 7.88
C LEU A 60 -5.19 -5.77 8.68
N ILE A 61 -5.20 -6.50 9.79
CA ILE A 61 -4.00 -6.86 10.54
C ILE A 61 -3.29 -7.94 9.76
N GLU A 62 -1.99 -7.78 9.52
CA GLU A 62 -1.20 -8.62 8.63
C GLU A 62 -0.58 -9.84 9.34
N SER A 63 -0.17 -9.67 10.59
CA SER A 63 0.57 -10.67 11.37
C SER A 63 0.32 -10.49 12.86
N ALA A 64 0.51 -11.53 13.66
CA ALA A 64 0.53 -11.43 15.11
C ALA A 64 1.81 -10.75 15.65
N ASN A 65 2.87 -10.68 14.84
CA ASN A 65 4.12 -10.03 15.21
C ASN A 65 4.02 -8.51 15.08
N HIS A 66 4.08 -7.82 16.23
CA HIS A 66 3.96 -6.36 16.30
C HIS A 66 5.00 -5.60 15.48
N ASP A 67 6.22 -6.11 15.41
CA ASP A 67 7.36 -5.43 14.80
C ASP A 67 7.62 -5.88 13.35
N ALA A 68 6.81 -6.79 12.81
CA ALA A 68 6.92 -7.25 11.44
C ALA A 68 6.48 -6.18 10.41
N ASP A 69 6.85 -6.39 9.17
CA ASP A 69 6.44 -5.55 8.05
C ASP A 69 6.60 -6.29 6.72
N LEU A 70 5.98 -5.81 5.65
CA LEU A 70 6.13 -6.39 4.30
C LEU A 70 7.59 -6.59 3.89
N VAL A 71 8.50 -5.71 4.33
CA VAL A 71 9.93 -5.82 4.03
C VAL A 71 10.65 -6.91 4.80
N THR A 72 10.07 -7.43 5.89
CA THR A 72 10.69 -8.42 6.78
C THR A 72 10.07 -9.81 6.69
N TYR A 73 8.88 -9.95 6.11
CA TYR A 73 8.22 -11.24 5.99
C TYR A 73 9.06 -12.23 5.17
N ALA A 74 9.04 -13.49 5.61
CA ALA A 74 9.49 -14.61 4.79
C ALA A 74 8.55 -14.80 3.58
N PRO A 75 9.00 -15.44 2.48
CA PRO A 75 8.19 -15.55 1.27
C PRO A 75 6.79 -16.10 1.50
N ASP A 76 6.64 -17.21 2.20
CA ASP A 76 5.34 -17.84 2.45
C ASP A 76 4.39 -16.91 3.23
N GLU A 77 4.90 -16.19 4.23
CA GLU A 77 4.12 -15.21 5.01
C GLU A 77 3.72 -14.02 4.14
N LEU A 78 4.66 -13.49 3.35
CA LEU A 78 4.41 -12.39 2.42
C LEU A 78 3.30 -12.75 1.43
N HIS A 79 3.41 -13.90 0.79
CA HIS A 79 2.45 -14.40 -0.20
C HIS A 79 1.07 -14.58 0.43
N HIS A 80 1.01 -15.17 1.64
CA HIS A 80 -0.23 -15.34 2.38
C HIS A 80 -0.89 -14.00 2.71
N VAL A 81 -0.15 -13.04 3.29
CA VAL A 81 -0.63 -11.70 3.63
C VAL A 81 -1.16 -10.98 2.39
N MET A 82 -0.41 -11.01 1.29
CA MET A 82 -0.80 -10.29 0.06
C MET A 82 -2.03 -10.92 -0.59
N ARG A 83 -2.12 -12.26 -0.69
CA ARG A 83 -3.31 -12.94 -1.20
C ARG A 83 -4.53 -12.65 -0.35
N PHE A 84 -4.40 -12.69 0.97
CA PHE A 84 -5.48 -12.36 1.89
C PHE A 84 -5.95 -10.90 1.72
N ALA A 85 -5.02 -9.95 1.66
CA ALA A 85 -5.32 -8.52 1.51
C ALA A 85 -6.02 -8.22 0.18
N LEU A 86 -5.48 -8.70 -0.93
CA LEU A 86 -6.08 -8.53 -2.27
C LEU A 86 -7.46 -9.19 -2.35
N GLY A 87 -7.63 -10.37 -1.73
CA GLY A 87 -8.92 -11.06 -1.67
C GLY A 87 -9.96 -10.28 -0.85
N CYS A 88 -9.60 -9.70 0.30
CA CYS A 88 -10.48 -8.84 1.10
C CYS A 88 -10.85 -7.55 0.34
N TRP A 89 -9.89 -6.94 -0.37
CA TRP A 89 -10.12 -5.76 -1.18
C TRP A 89 -11.08 -6.07 -2.33
N GLN A 90 -10.86 -7.16 -3.08
CA GLN A 90 -11.73 -7.60 -4.14
C GLN A 90 -13.14 -7.91 -3.62
N GLN A 91 -13.28 -8.59 -2.46
CA GLN A 91 -14.57 -8.86 -1.83
C GLN A 91 -15.36 -7.57 -1.56
N MET A 92 -14.69 -6.50 -1.11
CA MET A 92 -15.36 -5.20 -0.90
C MET A 92 -15.76 -4.55 -2.23
N ILE A 93 -14.95 -4.66 -3.28
CA ILE A 93 -15.25 -4.17 -4.63
C ILE A 93 -16.47 -4.91 -5.20
N ASP A 94 -16.49 -6.23 -5.12
CA ASP A 94 -17.55 -7.10 -5.67
C ASP A 94 -18.90 -6.89 -4.98
N SER A 95 -18.91 -6.33 -3.78
CA SER A 95 -20.15 -5.96 -3.09
C SER A 95 -20.95 -4.90 -3.84
N GLN A 96 -20.31 -4.12 -4.71
CA GLN A 96 -20.90 -3.02 -5.49
C GLN A 96 -21.65 -1.96 -4.65
N GLN A 97 -21.32 -1.88 -3.35
CA GLN A 97 -21.94 -0.94 -2.42
C GLN A 97 -21.27 0.43 -2.41
N TYR A 98 -20.07 0.55 -3.01
CA TYR A 98 -19.24 1.73 -2.96
C TYR A 98 -18.92 2.24 -4.35
N ARG A 99 -18.83 3.55 -4.50
CA ARG A 99 -18.41 4.19 -5.75
C ARG A 99 -16.96 3.86 -6.10
N SER A 100 -16.11 3.79 -5.09
CA SER A 100 -14.74 3.28 -5.21
C SER A 100 -14.29 2.62 -3.91
N VAL A 101 -13.35 1.68 -4.01
CA VAL A 101 -12.76 1.00 -2.87
C VAL A 101 -11.25 1.19 -2.92
N LEU A 102 -10.71 1.79 -1.87
CA LEU A 102 -9.28 2.07 -1.73
C LEU A 102 -8.63 1.01 -0.84
N MET A 103 -7.41 0.61 -1.16
CA MET A 103 -6.55 -0.18 -0.28
C MET A 103 -5.18 0.47 -0.18
N TYR A 104 -4.65 0.59 1.05
CA TYR A 104 -3.35 1.17 1.27
C TYR A 104 -2.72 0.73 2.59
N LYS A 105 -1.38 0.85 2.65
CA LYS A 105 -0.57 0.64 3.85
C LYS A 105 0.24 1.89 4.18
N ASN A 106 0.32 2.20 5.46
CA ASN A 106 1.16 3.26 6.01
C ASN A 106 2.20 2.63 6.95
N LYS A 107 3.49 2.85 6.70
CA LYS A 107 4.58 2.39 7.56
C LYS A 107 5.44 3.54 8.02
N GLY A 108 5.66 3.59 9.34
CA GLY A 108 6.54 4.58 9.98
C GLY A 108 5.88 5.93 10.26
N PRO A 109 6.55 6.78 11.05
CA PRO A 109 5.95 7.99 11.65
C PRO A 109 5.58 9.09 10.64
N LEU A 110 6.20 9.10 9.45
CA LEU A 110 5.95 10.11 8.41
C LEU A 110 4.91 9.67 7.38
N SER A 111 4.40 8.43 7.48
CA SER A 111 3.44 7.87 6.53
C SER A 111 2.00 8.32 6.75
N GLY A 112 1.69 8.91 7.90
CA GLY A 112 0.32 9.20 8.32
C GLY A 112 -0.36 8.06 9.11
N GLY A 113 0.32 6.93 9.30
CA GLY A 113 -0.12 5.84 10.16
C GLY A 113 -0.01 6.21 11.65
N SER A 114 -0.91 5.68 12.47
CA SER A 114 -0.89 5.89 13.93
C SER A 114 -0.36 4.69 14.72
N LEU A 115 -0.33 3.50 14.11
CA LEU A 115 0.12 2.26 14.76
C LEU A 115 1.34 1.68 14.06
N VAL A 116 2.26 1.13 14.87
CA VAL A 116 3.45 0.40 14.41
C VAL A 116 3.07 -0.99 13.90
N HIS A 117 2.16 -1.68 14.61
CA HIS A 117 1.70 -3.03 14.27
C HIS A 117 1.31 -3.13 12.79
N PRO A 118 1.81 -4.12 12.02
CA PRO A 118 1.63 -4.16 10.57
C PRO A 118 0.15 -4.32 10.20
N HIS A 119 -0.34 -3.38 9.43
CA HIS A 119 -1.73 -3.39 8.98
C HIS A 119 -1.90 -2.64 7.66
N MET A 120 -2.94 -3.01 6.92
CA MET A 120 -3.47 -2.28 5.77
C MET A 120 -4.84 -1.70 6.11
N GLN A 121 -5.30 -0.76 5.30
CA GLN A 121 -6.66 -0.24 5.38
C GLN A 121 -7.37 -0.49 4.05
N ILE A 122 -8.65 -0.93 4.14
CA ILE A 122 -9.54 -1.06 3.00
C ILE A 122 -10.75 -0.17 3.27
N VAL A 123 -10.99 0.79 2.37
CA VAL A 123 -11.98 1.84 2.58
C VAL A 123 -12.91 1.93 1.39
N GLY A 124 -14.20 1.63 1.61
CA GLY A 124 -15.25 1.86 0.63
C GLY A 124 -15.76 3.30 0.72
N LEU A 125 -15.71 4.03 -0.38
CA LEU A 125 -16.25 5.39 -0.52
C LEU A 125 -17.64 5.32 -1.15
N GLU A 126 -18.67 5.78 -0.43
CA GLU A 126 -20.06 5.69 -0.88
C GLU A 126 -20.39 6.69 -2.01
N GLN A 127 -19.84 7.90 -1.93
CA GLN A 127 -20.19 9.00 -2.81
C GLN A 127 -19.04 9.47 -3.69
N GLU A 128 -17.81 9.36 -3.19
CA GLU A 128 -16.63 9.89 -3.87
C GLU A 128 -15.97 8.86 -4.76
N ASP A 129 -15.44 9.31 -5.88
CA ASP A 129 -14.56 8.52 -6.72
C ASP A 129 -13.10 8.82 -6.34
N GLY A 130 -12.46 7.87 -5.67
CA GLY A 130 -11.07 7.98 -5.23
C GLY A 130 -10.05 8.01 -6.38
N TYR A 131 -10.47 7.62 -7.58
CA TYR A 131 -9.62 7.60 -8.78
C TYR A 131 -9.85 8.80 -9.71
N ALA A 132 -10.84 9.66 -9.44
CA ALA A 132 -11.25 10.73 -10.34
C ALA A 132 -10.15 11.75 -10.74
N ALA A 133 -9.10 11.87 -9.94
CA ALA A 133 -7.97 12.76 -10.22
C ALA A 133 -6.74 12.03 -10.80
N LEU A 134 -6.85 10.72 -11.03
CA LEU A 134 -5.75 9.91 -11.53
C LEU A 134 -5.88 9.70 -13.04
N THR A 135 -4.73 9.56 -13.69
CA THR A 135 -4.62 9.23 -15.11
C THR A 135 -3.66 8.06 -15.30
N SER A 136 -3.72 7.37 -16.43
CA SER A 136 -2.78 6.28 -16.76
C SER A 136 -1.32 6.75 -16.70
N ALA A 137 -1.05 8.01 -17.07
CA ALA A 137 0.29 8.61 -17.02
C ALA A 137 0.92 8.59 -15.61
N ASN A 138 0.11 8.61 -14.54
CA ASN A 138 0.63 8.50 -13.18
C ASN A 138 1.24 7.11 -12.87
N PHE A 139 0.96 6.11 -13.70
CA PHE A 139 1.41 4.73 -13.54
C PHE A 139 2.37 4.28 -14.63
N GLU A 140 2.77 5.19 -15.50
CA GLU A 140 3.75 5.01 -16.57
C GLU A 140 5.07 5.68 -16.21
N GLY A 141 6.16 5.26 -16.86
CA GLY A 141 7.46 5.87 -16.66
C GLY A 141 8.62 5.00 -17.15
N ILE A 142 9.75 5.05 -16.44
CA ILE A 142 10.96 4.32 -16.81
C ILE A 142 10.77 2.84 -16.49
N ASP A 143 10.80 1.98 -17.51
CA ASP A 143 10.71 0.53 -17.34
C ASP A 143 11.93 -0.01 -16.60
N VAL A 144 11.68 -0.68 -15.48
CA VAL A 144 12.71 -1.26 -14.64
C VAL A 144 12.85 -2.74 -14.90
N TRP A 145 11.76 -3.50 -14.88
CA TRP A 145 11.79 -4.95 -14.93
C TRP A 145 10.43 -5.54 -15.34
N GLN A 146 10.50 -6.73 -15.96
CA GLN A 146 9.30 -7.50 -16.30
C GLN A 146 9.59 -9.00 -16.24
N GLN A 147 8.69 -9.76 -15.62
CA GLN A 147 8.67 -11.22 -15.67
C GLN A 147 7.23 -11.73 -15.78
N GLY A 148 6.95 -12.56 -16.77
CA GLY A 148 5.58 -12.96 -17.10
C GLY A 148 4.71 -11.74 -17.41
N ARG A 149 3.62 -11.60 -16.66
CA ARG A 149 2.69 -10.45 -16.74
C ARG A 149 2.92 -9.41 -15.66
N ILE A 150 3.93 -9.61 -14.81
CA ILE A 150 4.31 -8.66 -13.76
C ILE A 150 5.34 -7.69 -14.32
N SER A 151 5.13 -6.40 -14.10
CA SER A 151 6.06 -5.35 -14.53
C SER A 151 6.30 -4.30 -13.44
N VAL A 152 7.49 -3.72 -13.46
CA VAL A 152 7.91 -2.66 -12.53
C VAL A 152 8.41 -1.47 -13.33
N ASN A 153 7.94 -0.27 -12.99
CA ASN A 153 8.44 0.99 -13.53
C ASN A 153 8.58 2.06 -12.44
N ILE A 154 9.28 3.13 -12.74
CA ILE A 154 9.37 4.35 -11.92
C ILE A 154 8.59 5.45 -12.62
N SER A 155 7.60 6.05 -11.92
CA SER A 155 6.75 7.09 -12.49
C SER A 155 7.54 8.31 -12.93
N THR A 156 7.27 8.79 -14.15
CA THR A 156 7.73 10.10 -14.67
C THR A 156 6.70 11.20 -14.45
N GLU A 157 5.43 10.85 -14.22
CA GLU A 157 4.37 11.76 -13.79
C GLU A 157 3.80 11.31 -12.44
N PRO A 158 4.56 11.48 -11.33
CA PRO A 158 4.17 10.98 -10.03
C PRO A 158 2.93 11.71 -9.49
N ILE A 159 2.14 11.02 -8.65
CA ILE A 159 0.96 11.62 -8.00
C ILE A 159 1.38 12.67 -6.97
N MET A 160 2.36 12.33 -6.13
CA MET A 160 2.80 13.23 -5.05
C MET A 160 4.15 13.85 -5.33
N GLY A 161 5.01 13.16 -6.03
CA GLY A 161 6.32 13.65 -6.45
C GLY A 161 7.51 12.90 -5.87
N PHE A 162 8.70 13.28 -6.36
CA PHE A 162 10.04 12.76 -6.14
C PHE A 162 10.27 11.37 -6.72
N PHE A 163 9.80 10.30 -6.10
CA PHE A 163 10.09 8.93 -6.47
C PHE A 163 8.91 8.03 -6.14
N GLU A 164 8.34 7.38 -7.14
CA GLU A 164 7.23 6.45 -7.00
C GLU A 164 7.49 5.23 -7.88
N VAL A 165 7.48 4.04 -7.28
CA VAL A 165 7.62 2.76 -7.97
C VAL A 165 6.25 2.13 -8.15
N ASN A 166 5.93 1.75 -9.39
CA ASN A 166 4.73 0.98 -9.71
C ASN A 166 5.12 -0.48 -9.94
N VAL A 167 4.45 -1.37 -9.25
CA VAL A 167 4.44 -2.81 -9.53
C VAL A 167 3.07 -3.15 -10.07
N SER A 168 2.99 -3.75 -11.24
CA SER A 168 1.73 -3.98 -11.95
C SER A 168 1.55 -5.46 -12.27
N ALA A 169 0.32 -5.94 -12.08
CA ALA A 169 -0.13 -7.30 -12.37
C ALA A 169 -1.47 -7.27 -13.13
N PRO A 170 -1.92 -8.34 -13.81
CA PRO A 170 -3.28 -8.45 -14.29
C PRO A 170 -4.29 -8.35 -13.14
N GLN A 171 -5.41 -7.68 -13.39
CA GLN A 171 -6.48 -7.61 -12.40
C GLN A 171 -7.05 -9.01 -12.14
N GLY A 172 -7.31 -9.33 -10.86
CA GLY A 172 -7.95 -10.57 -10.45
C GLY A 172 -7.02 -11.77 -10.23
N ILE A 173 -5.70 -11.67 -10.45
CA ILE A 173 -4.78 -12.81 -10.29
C ILE A 173 -4.82 -13.41 -8.87
N ALA A 174 -5.01 -12.59 -7.85
CA ALA A 174 -5.04 -13.05 -6.46
C ALA A 174 -6.33 -13.79 -6.07
N ALA A 175 -7.39 -13.68 -6.89
CA ALA A 175 -8.66 -14.37 -6.68
C ALA A 175 -8.82 -15.60 -7.60
N SER A 176 -7.83 -15.90 -8.43
CA SER A 176 -7.84 -17.01 -9.37
C SER A 176 -7.33 -18.30 -8.70
N ASP A 177 -7.98 -19.42 -9.02
CA ASP A 177 -7.53 -20.77 -8.64
C ASP A 177 -6.52 -21.36 -9.64
N ASP A 178 -6.23 -20.66 -10.73
CA ASP A 178 -5.24 -21.07 -11.73
C ASP A 178 -3.81 -21.01 -11.16
N ALA A 179 -3.04 -22.07 -11.33
CA ALA A 179 -1.69 -22.17 -10.77
C ALA A 179 -0.73 -21.09 -11.30
N ARG A 180 -0.90 -20.66 -12.57
CA ARG A 180 -0.10 -19.58 -13.14
C ARG A 180 -0.44 -18.25 -12.50
N ASP A 181 -1.73 -17.97 -12.33
CA ASP A 181 -2.18 -16.74 -11.67
C ASP A 181 -1.72 -16.68 -10.22
N GLN A 182 -1.74 -17.82 -9.51
CA GLN A 182 -1.20 -17.91 -8.15
C GLN A 182 0.30 -17.63 -8.09
N ALA A 183 1.08 -18.23 -8.98
CA ALA A 183 2.52 -17.97 -9.07
C ALA A 183 2.83 -16.51 -9.44
N GLU A 184 2.05 -15.89 -10.31
CA GLU A 184 2.20 -14.47 -10.65
C GLU A 184 1.72 -13.55 -9.52
N ALA A 185 0.73 -13.96 -8.71
CA ALA A 185 0.34 -13.21 -7.51
C ALA A 185 1.47 -13.23 -6.46
N ASP A 186 2.16 -14.35 -6.32
CA ASP A 186 3.34 -14.46 -5.44
C ASP A 186 4.48 -13.59 -5.97
N LEU A 187 4.79 -13.66 -7.25
CA LEU A 187 5.79 -12.81 -7.89
C LEU A 187 5.46 -11.30 -7.78
N PHE A 188 4.19 -10.95 -7.85
CA PHE A 188 3.73 -9.57 -7.62
C PHE A 188 4.04 -9.12 -6.19
N ALA A 189 3.80 -9.98 -5.19
CA ALA A 189 4.12 -9.70 -3.79
C ALA A 189 5.64 -9.57 -3.57
N ASP A 190 6.44 -10.46 -4.17
CA ASP A 190 7.90 -10.42 -4.10
C ASP A 190 8.45 -9.13 -4.72
N ALA A 191 7.95 -8.74 -5.90
CA ALA A 191 8.37 -7.50 -6.55
C ALA A 191 8.01 -6.26 -5.71
N ILE A 192 6.85 -6.25 -5.03
CA ILE A 192 6.48 -5.19 -4.08
C ILE A 192 7.47 -5.17 -2.92
N GLN A 193 7.81 -6.31 -2.34
CA GLN A 193 8.76 -6.38 -1.23
C GLN A 193 10.13 -5.83 -1.64
N VAL A 194 10.64 -6.21 -2.83
CA VAL A 194 11.91 -5.69 -3.36
C VAL A 194 11.85 -4.17 -3.55
N ALA A 195 10.76 -3.64 -4.12
CA ALA A 195 10.57 -2.20 -4.30
C ALA A 195 10.56 -1.45 -2.95
N LEU A 196 9.87 -1.99 -1.94
CA LEU A 196 9.84 -1.40 -0.60
C LEU A 196 11.21 -1.46 0.09
N ARG A 197 11.94 -2.58 -0.02
CA ARG A 197 13.31 -2.71 0.49
C ARG A 197 14.25 -1.71 -0.19
N TYR A 198 14.11 -1.53 -1.50
CA TYR A 198 14.88 -0.53 -2.24
C TYR A 198 14.58 0.89 -1.75
N ILE A 199 13.30 1.24 -1.55
CA ILE A 199 12.88 2.55 -1.01
C ILE A 199 13.54 2.82 0.35
N LEU A 200 13.55 1.84 1.25
CA LEU A 200 14.08 2.02 2.59
C LEU A 200 15.61 1.98 2.67
N ASN A 201 16.26 1.13 1.86
CA ASN A 201 17.69 0.83 2.02
C ASN A 201 18.57 1.31 0.87
N GLY A 202 18.02 1.49 -0.33
CA GLY A 202 18.76 1.81 -1.56
C GLY A 202 18.59 3.27 -2.02
N HIS A 203 17.38 3.73 -2.10
CA HIS A 203 17.06 5.07 -2.58
C HIS A 203 17.64 6.15 -1.66
N HIS A 204 18.35 7.12 -2.23
CA HIS A 204 19.06 8.17 -1.49
C HIS A 204 19.93 7.66 -0.31
N GLY A 205 20.50 6.47 -0.44
CA GLY A 205 21.38 5.87 0.58
C GLY A 205 20.65 5.41 1.84
N GLY A 206 19.38 4.98 1.70
CA GLY A 206 18.62 4.39 2.80
C GLY A 206 18.17 5.39 3.87
N ARG A 207 17.82 6.59 3.47
CA ARG A 207 17.38 7.64 4.41
C ARG A 207 15.89 7.63 4.74
N ALA A 208 15.10 6.82 4.04
CA ALA A 208 13.66 6.74 4.28
C ALA A 208 13.38 5.76 5.44
N GLU A 209 12.72 6.24 6.48
CA GLU A 209 12.23 5.40 7.60
C GLU A 209 10.74 5.07 7.49
N SER A 210 10.08 5.64 6.51
CA SER A 210 8.63 5.54 6.31
C SER A 210 8.31 5.39 4.83
N TYR A 211 7.25 4.62 4.55
CA TYR A 211 6.69 4.54 3.20
C TYR A 211 5.15 4.52 3.21
N ASN A 212 4.56 4.81 2.07
CA ASN A 212 3.19 4.44 1.75
C ASN A 212 3.18 3.42 0.60
N LEU A 213 2.23 2.51 0.66
CA LEU A 213 1.91 1.59 -0.42
C LEU A 213 0.42 1.73 -0.73
N PHE A 214 0.08 2.11 -1.95
CA PHE A 214 -1.29 2.27 -2.43
C PHE A 214 -1.59 1.26 -3.52
N PHE A 215 -2.84 0.77 -3.56
CA PHE A 215 -3.29 -0.18 -4.57
C PHE A 215 -4.38 0.43 -5.43
N TYR A 216 -4.32 0.13 -6.72
CA TYR A 216 -5.24 0.65 -7.72
C TYR A 216 -5.69 -0.45 -8.66
N HIS A 217 -6.97 -0.39 -9.09
CA HIS A 217 -7.43 -1.09 -10.28
C HIS A 217 -7.56 -0.07 -11.40
N MET A 218 -6.72 -0.17 -12.43
CA MET A 218 -6.73 0.74 -13.57
C MET A 218 -6.32 -0.01 -14.85
N ASP A 219 -7.02 0.24 -15.92
CA ASP A 219 -6.74 -0.31 -17.26
C ASP A 219 -6.59 -1.84 -17.28
N GLY A 220 -7.45 -2.54 -16.51
CA GLY A 220 -7.42 -4.01 -16.40
C GLY A 220 -6.25 -4.56 -15.59
N ARG A 221 -5.55 -3.70 -14.85
CA ARG A 221 -4.41 -4.05 -14.02
C ARG A 221 -4.68 -3.76 -12.54
N THR A 222 -4.07 -4.55 -11.69
CA THR A 222 -3.82 -4.24 -10.28
C THR A 222 -2.45 -3.61 -10.17
N ILE A 223 -2.36 -2.40 -9.65
CA ILE A 223 -1.12 -1.66 -9.53
C ILE A 223 -0.86 -1.38 -8.06
N ALA A 224 0.32 -1.76 -7.56
CA ALA A 224 0.83 -1.36 -6.26
C ALA A 224 1.83 -0.22 -6.47
N LYS A 225 1.53 0.95 -5.93
CA LYS A 225 2.39 2.14 -5.98
C LYS A 225 3.07 2.35 -4.63
N ALA A 226 4.37 2.19 -4.60
CA ALA A 226 5.21 2.38 -3.42
C ALA A 226 5.97 3.70 -3.50
N LEU A 227 5.99 4.45 -2.38
CA LEU A 227 6.71 5.71 -2.31
C LEU A 227 7.34 5.96 -0.93
N PRO A 228 8.55 6.54 -0.86
CA PRO A 228 9.16 6.94 0.40
C PRO A 228 8.40 8.11 1.02
N ARG A 229 8.39 8.15 2.36
CA ARG A 229 7.79 9.27 3.09
C ARG A 229 8.85 10.02 3.86
N TRP A 230 9.01 11.26 3.45
CA TRP A 230 9.85 12.25 4.10
C TRP A 230 9.03 13.50 4.43
N VAL A 231 9.67 14.67 4.46
CA VAL A 231 8.97 15.94 4.55
C VAL A 231 8.18 16.18 3.25
N VAL A 232 6.93 16.57 3.35
CA VAL A 232 6.11 16.87 2.18
C VAL A 232 6.61 18.16 1.53
N SER A 233 6.75 18.15 0.20
CA SER A 233 7.17 19.31 -0.57
C SER A 233 6.23 20.51 -0.38
N PRO A 234 6.74 21.72 -0.09
CA PRO A 234 5.91 22.91 0.00
C PRO A 234 5.21 23.25 -1.33
N TYR A 235 5.78 22.88 -2.46
CA TYR A 235 5.16 23.06 -3.77
C TYR A 235 3.94 22.17 -3.94
N PHE A 236 3.99 20.92 -3.49
CA PHE A 236 2.83 20.05 -3.49
C PHE A 236 1.76 20.50 -2.50
N VAL A 237 2.16 20.83 -1.26
CA VAL A 237 1.22 21.24 -0.19
C VAL A 237 0.52 22.54 -0.54
N GLY A 238 1.27 23.54 -1.00
CA GLY A 238 0.73 24.88 -1.26
C GLY A 238 0.07 25.03 -2.63
N TYR A 239 0.59 24.30 -3.64
CA TYR A 239 0.23 24.56 -5.04
C TYR A 239 -0.18 23.30 -5.82
N ARG A 240 -0.17 22.12 -5.18
CA ARG A 240 -0.42 20.82 -5.82
C ARG A 240 0.49 20.52 -7.03
N LEU A 241 1.70 21.07 -7.01
CA LEU A 241 2.72 20.78 -8.02
C LEU A 241 3.54 19.57 -7.58
N ALA A 242 3.36 18.45 -8.26
CA ALA A 242 4.21 17.29 -8.08
C ALA A 242 5.64 17.61 -8.51
N GLN A 243 6.62 16.98 -7.87
CA GLN A 243 8.02 17.06 -8.21
C GLN A 243 8.55 15.67 -8.50
N VAL A 244 9.34 15.54 -9.52
CA VAL A 244 10.02 14.30 -9.87
C VAL A 244 11.53 14.52 -9.83
N ASN A 245 12.28 13.47 -9.48
CA ASN A 245 13.74 13.50 -9.56
C ASN A 245 14.21 13.72 -11.02
N ALA A 246 15.38 14.32 -11.19
CA ALA A 246 15.99 14.46 -12.51
C ALA A 246 16.18 13.09 -13.19
N GLU A 247 16.06 13.04 -14.52
CA GLU A 247 16.16 11.81 -15.32
C GLU A 247 17.37 10.96 -14.95
N THR A 248 18.56 11.60 -14.84
CA THR A 248 19.80 10.90 -14.45
C THR A 248 19.71 10.22 -13.08
N THR A 249 18.92 10.78 -12.14
CA THR A 249 18.69 10.16 -10.83
C THR A 249 17.73 8.99 -10.95
N LEU A 250 16.67 9.14 -11.74
CA LEU A 250 15.70 8.08 -12.00
C LEU A 250 16.33 6.89 -12.72
N ASP A 251 17.23 7.17 -13.70
CA ASP A 251 17.96 6.12 -14.41
C ASP A 251 18.85 5.30 -13.46
N ILE A 252 19.57 5.97 -12.56
CA ILE A 252 20.39 5.31 -11.54
C ILE A 252 19.53 4.47 -10.60
N ASP A 253 18.40 4.99 -10.15
CA ASP A 253 17.46 4.26 -9.31
C ASP A 253 16.86 3.05 -10.07
N ALA A 254 16.54 3.21 -11.36
CA ALA A 254 16.02 2.14 -12.21
C ALA A 254 17.04 1.00 -12.37
N GLU A 255 18.32 1.32 -12.64
CA GLU A 255 19.38 0.30 -12.73
C GLU A 255 19.58 -0.46 -11.43
N ARG A 256 19.61 0.24 -10.30
CA ARG A 256 19.82 -0.36 -8.98
C ARG A 256 18.63 -1.24 -8.54
N LEU A 257 17.42 -0.77 -8.80
CA LEU A 257 16.21 -1.53 -8.49
C LEU A 257 16.09 -2.77 -9.40
N ARG A 258 16.44 -2.64 -10.70
CA ARG A 258 16.48 -3.76 -11.63
C ARG A 258 17.42 -4.87 -11.15
N ALA A 259 18.63 -4.52 -10.72
CA ALA A 259 19.60 -5.49 -10.23
C ALA A 259 19.07 -6.29 -9.01
N GLN A 260 18.23 -5.69 -8.18
CA GLN A 260 17.58 -6.40 -7.07
C GLN A 260 16.41 -7.29 -7.54
N LEU A 261 15.61 -6.82 -8.49
CA LEU A 261 14.47 -7.59 -9.04
C LEU A 261 14.93 -8.81 -9.87
N GLU A 262 16.08 -8.73 -10.54
CA GLU A 262 16.68 -9.86 -11.27
C GLU A 262 16.99 -11.05 -10.37
N THR A 263 17.08 -10.86 -9.06
CA THR A 263 17.26 -11.99 -8.11
C THR A 263 15.99 -12.80 -7.86
N LEU A 264 14.83 -12.32 -8.34
CA LEU A 264 13.55 -13.05 -8.29
C LEU A 264 13.38 -14.04 -9.46
N ALA A 265 14.26 -14.00 -10.46
CA ALA A 265 14.18 -14.80 -11.70
C ALA A 265 14.63 -16.25 -11.50
#